data_c237f8d634945b1e06a23a3bda280b40
#
_entry.id   c237f8d634945b1e06a23a3bda280b40
#
_cell.length_a   1.000
_cell.length_b   1.000
_cell.length_c   1.000
_cell.angle_alpha   90.00
_cell.angle_beta   90.00
_cell.angle_gamma   90.00
#
_symmetry.space_group_name_H-M   'P 1'
#
loop_
_entity.id
_entity.type
_entity.pdbx_description
1 polymer ?
#
loop_
_entity_poly.entity_id
_entity_poly.type
_entity_poly.pdbx_seq_one_letter_code
_entity_poly.pdbx_strand_id
1 'polypeptide(L)'
;ARGKAALATLKEVDAASYKRLGELSDIGAEQHQRIATRMYKNYPEVFAGDAAVDARSTVVIRCILSMQNAVTTLKGFNPQLRITTDASEHDMYFMNYDDPVAKRLRSTAYKTQEKALKDKYLQPKRLFRTLFTDSKWAMANVKKPQKFMLDLFDVVGNMQSHHQFENVDLYNLFSEEDRLKVWEYNNIRWYFWAGSTPLTKNRMPYMEANLLRNFITTADKAILDGKNCATLRFGHESVVLPLVCLMG
;
A
#
# COMPACT_ATOMS: atom_id res chain seq x y z
N ALA A 1 -12.96 30.60 -4.40
CA ALA A 1 -11.52 30.81 -4.17
C ALA A 1 -10.76 29.49 -3.91
N ARG A 2 -11.26 28.64 -2.97
CA ARG A 2 -10.58 27.39 -2.60
C ARG A 2 -10.47 26.39 -3.77
N GLY A 3 -11.52 26.20 -4.54
CA GLY A 3 -11.49 25.29 -5.70
C GLY A 3 -10.49 25.70 -6.78
N LYS A 4 -10.32 27.02 -7.03
CA LYS A 4 -9.31 27.51 -7.99
C LYS A 4 -7.88 27.25 -7.51
N ALA A 5 -7.61 27.47 -6.23
CA ALA A 5 -6.31 27.17 -5.63
C ALA A 5 -6.01 25.66 -5.66
N ALA A 6 -6.98 24.84 -5.23
CA ALA A 6 -6.85 23.38 -5.28
C ALA A 6 -6.59 22.88 -6.70
N LEU A 7 -7.28 23.42 -7.71
CA LEU A 7 -7.05 23.03 -9.11
C LEU A 7 -5.63 23.39 -9.59
N ALA A 8 -5.08 24.53 -9.15
CA ALA A 8 -3.71 24.91 -9.49
C ALA A 8 -2.72 23.87 -8.90
N THR A 9 -2.85 23.57 -7.61
CA THR A 9 -1.99 22.57 -6.95
C THR A 9 -2.16 21.18 -7.58
N LEU A 10 -3.38 20.74 -7.88
CA LEU A 10 -3.61 19.45 -8.54
C LEU A 10 -2.97 19.36 -9.93
N LYS A 11 -2.90 20.46 -10.68
CA LYS A 11 -2.16 20.51 -11.96
C LYS A 11 -0.66 20.39 -11.76
N GLU A 12 -0.11 20.98 -10.69
CA GLU A 12 1.30 20.82 -10.34
C GLU A 12 1.62 19.38 -9.95
N VAL A 13 0.73 18.73 -9.18
CA VAL A 13 0.85 17.31 -8.82
C VAL A 13 0.81 16.43 -10.06
N ASP A 14 -0.12 16.66 -10.98
CA ASP A 14 -0.23 15.92 -12.24
C ASP A 14 1.04 16.08 -13.09
N ALA A 15 1.55 17.30 -13.22
CA ALA A 15 2.79 17.58 -13.93
C ALA A 15 4.00 16.89 -13.26
N ALA A 16 4.09 16.93 -11.93
CA ALA A 16 5.18 16.32 -11.16
C ALA A 16 5.13 14.78 -11.20
N SER A 17 3.95 14.19 -11.27
CA SER A 17 3.80 12.73 -11.39
C SER A 17 4.31 12.19 -12.74
N TYR A 18 4.42 13.03 -13.75
CA TYR A 18 4.98 12.73 -15.08
C TYR A 18 4.46 11.42 -15.67
N LYS A 19 3.18 11.11 -15.44
CA LYS A 19 2.52 9.84 -15.82
C LYS A 19 3.13 8.58 -15.20
N ARG A 20 3.96 8.71 -14.17
CA ARG A 20 4.57 7.59 -13.43
C ARG A 20 3.64 7.08 -12.33
N LEU A 21 2.41 6.80 -12.68
CA LEU A 21 1.39 6.34 -11.73
C LEU A 21 1.74 4.95 -11.18
N GLY A 22 1.72 4.81 -9.85
CA GLY A 22 2.00 3.55 -9.17
C GLY A 22 3.48 3.16 -9.12
N GLU A 23 4.39 4.05 -9.49
CA GLU A 23 5.83 3.88 -9.29
C GLU A 23 6.27 4.36 -7.89
N LEU A 24 7.48 3.99 -7.50
CA LEU A 24 8.08 4.42 -6.24
C LEU A 24 8.53 5.89 -6.35
N SER A 25 8.10 6.73 -5.41
CA SER A 25 8.58 8.11 -5.31
C SER A 25 9.95 8.18 -4.63
N ASP A 26 10.61 9.35 -4.71
CA ASP A 26 11.89 9.58 -4.05
C ASP A 26 11.78 9.42 -2.52
N ILE A 27 10.73 9.95 -1.91
CA ILE A 27 10.43 9.73 -0.49
C ILE A 27 10.22 8.24 -0.19
N GLY A 28 9.52 7.51 -1.07
CA GLY A 28 9.35 6.06 -0.95
C GLY A 28 10.68 5.31 -0.96
N ALA A 29 11.61 5.70 -1.83
CA ALA A 29 12.97 5.15 -1.86
C ALA A 29 13.71 5.42 -0.55
N GLU A 30 13.69 6.67 -0.05
CA GLU A 30 14.28 7.04 1.24
C GLU A 30 13.66 6.26 2.41
N GLN A 31 12.35 6.04 2.40
CA GLN A 31 11.69 5.25 3.44
C GLN A 31 12.24 3.82 3.48
N HIS A 32 12.44 3.17 2.33
CA HIS A 32 13.04 1.84 2.27
C HIS A 32 14.49 1.82 2.75
N GLN A 33 15.28 2.84 2.43
CA GLN A 33 16.64 3.01 2.97
C GLN A 33 16.62 3.16 4.50
N ARG A 34 15.70 3.96 5.05
CA ARG A 34 15.54 4.14 6.50
C ARG A 34 15.05 2.85 7.20
N ILE A 35 14.17 2.06 6.56
CA ILE A 35 13.73 0.76 7.08
C ILE A 35 14.93 -0.19 7.14
N ALA A 36 15.70 -0.32 6.06
CA ALA A 36 16.89 -1.16 6.00
C ALA A 36 17.95 -0.74 7.03
N THR A 37 18.12 0.57 7.22
CA THR A 37 19.03 1.13 8.25
C THR A 37 18.61 0.71 9.65
N ARG A 38 17.33 0.83 9.98
CA ARG A 38 16.82 0.40 11.30
C ARG A 38 16.94 -1.11 11.48
N MET A 39 16.65 -1.89 10.45
CA MET A 39 16.78 -3.34 10.47
C MET A 39 18.24 -3.76 10.76
N TYR A 40 19.19 -3.18 10.05
CA TYR A 40 20.62 -3.42 10.28
C TYR A 40 21.07 -3.07 11.69
N LYS A 41 20.61 -1.92 12.22
CA LYS A 41 20.97 -1.46 13.58
C LYS A 41 20.33 -2.28 14.68
N ASN A 42 19.09 -2.74 14.47
CA ASN A 42 18.35 -3.48 15.51
C ASN A 42 18.72 -4.97 15.55
N TYR A 43 19.25 -5.53 14.46
CA TYR A 43 19.60 -6.95 14.34
C TYR A 43 21.02 -7.11 13.76
N PRO A 44 22.05 -6.52 14.39
CA PRO A 44 23.42 -6.51 13.84
C PRO A 44 24.00 -7.92 13.68
N GLU A 45 23.61 -8.86 14.53
CA GLU A 45 24.03 -10.26 14.46
C GLU A 45 23.55 -10.96 13.19
N VAL A 46 22.37 -10.62 12.69
CA VAL A 46 21.81 -11.20 11.46
C VAL A 46 22.60 -10.77 10.23
N PHE A 47 23.17 -9.57 10.26
CA PHE A 47 23.90 -8.97 9.13
C PHE A 47 25.41 -8.92 9.35
N ALA A 48 25.94 -9.76 10.27
CA ALA A 48 27.38 -9.81 10.56
C ALA A 48 28.15 -10.64 9.54
N GLY A 49 29.41 -10.27 9.31
CA GLY A 49 30.33 -11.01 8.44
C GLY A 49 29.81 -11.19 7.01
N ASP A 50 29.93 -12.40 6.48
CA ASP A 50 29.48 -12.76 5.13
C ASP A 50 28.07 -13.36 5.12
N ALA A 51 27.19 -12.90 6.02
CA ALA A 51 25.83 -13.39 6.13
C ALA A 51 25.08 -13.36 4.78
N ALA A 52 24.27 -14.39 4.54
CA ALA A 52 23.48 -14.50 3.32
C ALA A 52 22.17 -13.68 3.45
N VAL A 53 21.85 -12.91 2.42
CA VAL A 53 20.57 -12.18 2.32
C VAL A 53 19.86 -12.60 1.03
N ASP A 54 18.74 -13.30 1.16
CA ASP A 54 17.86 -13.63 0.04
C ASP A 54 16.71 -12.62 -0.02
N ALA A 55 16.76 -11.69 -0.98
CA ALA A 55 15.76 -10.67 -1.17
C ALA A 55 14.93 -10.93 -2.43
N ARG A 56 13.61 -11.01 -2.28
CA ARG A 56 12.71 -11.23 -3.40
C ARG A 56 11.61 -10.19 -3.44
N SER A 57 11.21 -9.78 -4.64
CA SER A 57 10.10 -8.87 -4.84
C SER A 57 9.03 -9.46 -5.76
N THR A 58 7.82 -8.89 -5.72
CA THR A 58 6.88 -9.07 -6.82
C THR A 58 7.46 -8.47 -8.10
N VAL A 59 6.94 -8.89 -9.26
CA VAL A 59 7.39 -8.41 -10.59
C VAL A 59 6.95 -6.96 -10.88
N VAL A 60 6.45 -6.25 -9.88
CA VAL A 60 5.99 -4.86 -10.01
C VAL A 60 7.15 -3.90 -9.75
N ILE A 61 7.37 -2.95 -10.66
CA ILE A 61 8.51 -2.02 -10.65
C ILE A 61 8.75 -1.37 -9.29
N ARG A 62 7.70 -0.82 -8.64
CA ARG A 62 7.86 -0.19 -7.32
C ARG A 62 8.39 -1.14 -6.24
N CYS A 63 8.00 -2.42 -6.30
CA CYS A 63 8.49 -3.42 -5.33
C CYS A 63 9.95 -3.80 -5.60
N ILE A 64 10.33 -3.91 -6.88
CA ILE A 64 11.72 -4.12 -7.30
C ILE A 64 12.60 -2.97 -6.84
N LEU A 65 12.16 -1.72 -7.04
CA LEU A 65 12.89 -0.53 -6.60
C LEU A 65 12.96 -0.44 -5.07
N SER A 66 11.90 -0.83 -4.35
CA SER A 66 11.91 -0.92 -2.90
C SER A 66 12.94 -1.92 -2.39
N MET A 67 12.98 -3.11 -2.99
CA MET A 67 13.99 -4.13 -2.73
C MET A 67 15.39 -3.59 -2.99
N GLN A 68 15.62 -2.99 -4.16
CA GLN A 68 16.92 -2.45 -4.55
C GLN A 68 17.44 -1.41 -3.56
N ASN A 69 16.59 -0.45 -3.13
CA ASN A 69 16.97 0.56 -2.15
C ASN A 69 17.36 -0.08 -0.80
N ALA A 70 16.60 -1.07 -0.35
CA ALA A 70 16.90 -1.77 0.90
C ALA A 70 18.22 -2.53 0.85
N VAL A 71 18.43 -3.37 -0.19
CA VAL A 71 19.64 -4.21 -0.29
C VAL A 71 20.90 -3.39 -0.54
N THR A 72 20.80 -2.29 -1.30
CA THR A 72 21.93 -1.36 -1.51
C THR A 72 22.33 -0.71 -0.19
N THR A 73 21.35 -0.33 0.64
CA THR A 73 21.61 0.25 1.96
C THR A 73 22.30 -0.77 2.89
N LEU A 74 21.80 -2.00 2.95
CA LEU A 74 22.44 -3.08 3.73
C LEU A 74 23.87 -3.33 3.28
N LYS A 75 24.10 -3.41 1.97
CA LYS A 75 25.43 -3.61 1.38
C LYS A 75 26.38 -2.47 1.67
N GLY A 76 25.86 -1.23 1.77
CA GLY A 76 26.61 -0.05 2.18
C GLY A 76 27.09 -0.12 3.63
N PHE A 77 26.32 -0.69 4.55
CA PHE A 77 26.74 -0.93 5.93
C PHE A 77 27.71 -2.09 6.08
N ASN A 78 27.49 -3.18 5.37
CA ASN A 78 28.37 -4.34 5.38
C ASN A 78 28.65 -4.85 3.95
N PRO A 79 29.79 -4.48 3.35
CA PRO A 79 30.17 -4.93 2.01
C PRO A 79 30.41 -6.44 1.89
N GLN A 80 30.57 -7.17 2.99
CA GLN A 80 30.81 -8.60 2.97
C GLN A 80 29.52 -9.42 2.78
N LEU A 81 28.33 -8.82 3.00
CA LEU A 81 27.05 -9.53 2.83
C LEU A 81 26.95 -10.19 1.46
N ARG A 82 26.51 -11.44 1.44
CA ARG A 82 26.21 -12.19 0.21
C ARG A 82 24.73 -12.01 -0.12
N ILE A 83 24.42 -10.99 -0.92
CA ILE A 83 23.05 -10.65 -1.27
C ILE A 83 22.68 -11.27 -2.62
N THR A 84 21.58 -12.02 -2.63
CA THR A 84 20.90 -12.48 -3.85
C THR A 84 19.57 -11.77 -3.98
N THR A 85 19.24 -11.35 -5.19
CA THR A 85 17.96 -10.68 -5.48
C THR A 85 17.24 -11.38 -6.61
N ASP A 86 15.91 -11.48 -6.51
CA ASP A 86 15.10 -12.02 -7.59
C ASP A 86 13.71 -11.32 -7.63
N ALA A 87 13.11 -11.27 -8.83
CA ALA A 87 11.75 -10.85 -9.07
C ALA A 87 11.21 -11.68 -10.25
N SER A 88 10.50 -12.75 -9.95
CA SER A 88 10.08 -13.74 -10.92
C SER A 88 8.60 -14.07 -10.82
N GLU A 89 7.95 -14.26 -11.98
CA GLU A 89 6.60 -14.83 -12.07
C GLU A 89 6.50 -16.20 -11.37
N HIS A 90 7.61 -16.97 -11.36
CA HIS A 90 7.68 -18.25 -10.66
C HIS A 90 7.37 -18.13 -9.17
N ASP A 91 7.74 -17.01 -8.54
CA ASP A 91 7.54 -16.78 -7.11
C ASP A 91 6.17 -16.19 -6.76
N MET A 92 5.37 -15.79 -7.75
CA MET A 92 4.09 -15.13 -7.50
C MET A 92 3.08 -16.01 -6.77
N TYR A 93 3.22 -17.33 -6.80
CA TYR A 93 2.36 -18.24 -6.05
C TYR A 93 2.44 -18.06 -4.52
N PHE A 94 3.52 -17.47 -4.00
CA PHE A 94 3.64 -17.11 -2.59
C PHE A 94 3.88 -15.59 -2.37
N MET A 95 4.41 -14.87 -3.35
CA MET A 95 4.66 -13.43 -3.20
C MET A 95 3.42 -12.55 -3.38
N ASN A 96 2.46 -12.99 -4.20
CA ASN A 96 1.24 -12.25 -4.50
C ASN A 96 0.17 -13.17 -5.08
N TYR A 97 -0.19 -14.20 -4.33
CA TYR A 97 -1.17 -15.18 -4.80
C TYR A 97 -2.59 -14.59 -4.81
N ASP A 98 -3.24 -14.61 -5.96
CA ASP A 98 -4.64 -14.19 -6.12
C ASP A 98 -5.56 -15.43 -6.12
N ASP A 99 -6.02 -15.85 -4.94
CA ASP A 99 -6.97 -16.97 -4.80
C ASP A 99 -8.29 -16.64 -5.54
N PRO A 100 -8.64 -17.37 -6.63
CA PRO A 100 -9.85 -17.08 -7.40
C PRO A 100 -11.13 -17.21 -6.59
N VAL A 101 -11.16 -18.07 -5.56
CA VAL A 101 -12.32 -18.27 -4.68
C VAL A 101 -12.44 -17.07 -3.74
N ALA A 102 -11.35 -16.67 -3.10
CA ALA A 102 -11.30 -15.50 -2.25
C ALA A 102 -11.72 -14.24 -3.01
N LYS A 103 -11.15 -14.02 -4.20
CA LYS A 103 -11.50 -12.91 -5.08
C LYS A 103 -12.99 -12.83 -5.40
N ARG A 104 -13.62 -13.96 -5.70
CA ARG A 104 -15.05 -14.04 -5.97
C ARG A 104 -15.88 -13.74 -4.72
N LEU A 105 -15.54 -14.34 -3.58
CA LEU A 105 -16.23 -14.10 -2.30
C LEU A 105 -16.16 -12.63 -1.91
N ARG A 106 -14.98 -12.03 -1.95
CA ARG A 106 -14.74 -10.60 -1.68
C ARG A 106 -15.56 -9.70 -2.59
N SER A 107 -15.52 -9.96 -3.90
CA SER A 107 -16.28 -9.18 -4.88
C SER A 107 -17.78 -9.27 -4.62
N THR A 108 -18.30 -10.43 -4.29
CA THR A 108 -19.73 -10.64 -3.99
C THR A 108 -20.11 -9.95 -2.69
N ALA A 109 -19.34 -10.14 -1.62
CA ALA A 109 -19.59 -9.51 -0.33
C ALA A 109 -19.59 -7.99 -0.41
N TYR A 110 -18.61 -7.42 -1.13
CA TYR A 110 -18.56 -5.97 -1.31
C TYR A 110 -19.72 -5.44 -2.15
N LYS A 111 -20.04 -6.06 -3.29
CA LYS A 111 -21.14 -5.63 -4.17
C LYS A 111 -22.49 -5.55 -3.47
N THR A 112 -22.77 -6.46 -2.56
CA THR A 112 -24.03 -6.46 -1.79
C THR A 112 -24.13 -5.31 -0.83
N GLN A 113 -23.02 -4.78 -0.35
CA GLN A 113 -22.95 -3.68 0.63
C GLN A 113 -22.60 -2.32 0.00
N GLU A 114 -22.08 -2.31 -1.22
CA GLU A 114 -21.43 -1.15 -1.83
C GLU A 114 -22.32 0.09 -1.82
N LYS A 115 -23.58 -0.05 -2.25
CA LYS A 115 -24.50 1.09 -2.32
C LYS A 115 -24.77 1.68 -0.93
N ALA A 116 -25.10 0.83 0.03
CA ALA A 116 -25.40 1.26 1.41
C ALA A 116 -24.17 1.92 2.06
N LEU A 117 -22.98 1.39 1.86
CA LEU A 117 -21.74 1.96 2.36
C LEU A 117 -21.46 3.34 1.73
N LYS A 118 -21.58 3.44 0.40
CA LYS A 118 -21.39 4.72 -0.28
C LYS A 118 -22.40 5.77 0.18
N ASP A 119 -23.67 5.42 0.28
CA ASP A 119 -24.72 6.34 0.70
C ASP A 119 -24.54 6.78 2.16
N LYS A 120 -24.03 5.92 3.03
CA LYS A 120 -23.76 6.24 4.44
C LYS A 120 -22.53 7.12 4.62
N TYR A 121 -21.42 6.77 3.96
CA TYR A 121 -20.11 7.36 4.25
C TYR A 121 -19.67 8.45 3.27
N LEU A 122 -20.08 8.38 1.99
CA LEU A 122 -19.61 9.28 0.95
C LEU A 122 -20.67 10.33 0.59
N GLN A 123 -20.59 11.47 1.25
CA GLN A 123 -21.55 12.58 1.08
C GLN A 123 -20.90 13.80 0.42
N PRO A 124 -20.76 13.83 -0.91
CA PRO A 124 -19.92 14.80 -1.62
C PRO A 124 -20.48 16.23 -1.61
N LYS A 125 -21.74 16.48 -1.18
CA LYS A 125 -22.40 17.80 -1.24
C LYS A 125 -21.58 18.91 -0.57
N ARG A 126 -20.93 18.64 0.58
CA ARG A 126 -20.13 19.62 1.29
C ARG A 126 -18.84 19.94 0.54
N LEU A 127 -18.13 18.90 0.09
CA LEU A 127 -16.94 19.04 -0.74
C LEU A 127 -17.23 19.85 -2.00
N PHE A 128 -18.33 19.57 -2.69
CA PHE A 128 -18.72 20.30 -3.90
C PHE A 128 -19.00 21.78 -3.63
N ARG A 129 -19.61 22.13 -2.48
CA ARG A 129 -19.76 23.54 -2.05
C ARG A 129 -18.43 24.24 -1.78
N THR A 130 -17.43 23.50 -1.32
CA THR A 130 -16.10 24.04 -1.10
C THR A 130 -15.34 24.28 -2.41
N LEU A 131 -15.50 23.37 -3.38
CA LEU A 131 -14.74 23.39 -4.63
C LEU A 131 -15.36 24.23 -5.75
N PHE A 132 -16.69 24.22 -5.88
CA PHE A 132 -17.39 24.77 -7.05
C PHE A 132 -18.21 25.98 -6.69
N THR A 133 -18.17 27.03 -7.54
CA THR A 133 -19.01 28.22 -7.41
C THR A 133 -20.48 27.88 -7.55
N ASP A 134 -20.82 27.04 -8.54
CA ASP A 134 -22.16 26.47 -8.67
C ASP A 134 -22.07 24.94 -8.31
N SER A 135 -22.27 24.69 -7.04
CA SER A 135 -22.22 23.32 -6.53
C SER A 135 -23.42 22.47 -6.95
N LYS A 136 -24.56 23.08 -7.25
CA LYS A 136 -25.76 22.37 -7.74
C LYS A 136 -25.51 21.87 -9.17
N TRP A 137 -25.01 22.76 -10.03
CA TRP A 137 -24.63 22.40 -11.38
C TRP A 137 -23.55 21.31 -11.37
N ALA A 138 -22.51 21.47 -10.57
CA ALA A 138 -21.43 20.50 -10.47
C ALA A 138 -21.94 19.11 -10.02
N MET A 139 -22.81 19.06 -8.99
CA MET A 139 -23.41 17.80 -8.54
C MET A 139 -24.26 17.12 -9.61
N ALA A 140 -24.93 17.89 -10.48
CA ALA A 140 -25.75 17.35 -11.57
C ALA A 140 -24.90 16.86 -12.76
N ASN A 141 -23.73 17.46 -13.00
CA ASN A 141 -22.92 17.22 -14.20
C ASN A 141 -21.71 16.29 -13.95
N VAL A 142 -21.23 16.13 -12.71
CA VAL A 142 -20.21 15.14 -12.39
C VAL A 142 -20.85 13.76 -12.32
N LYS A 143 -20.50 12.88 -13.26
CA LYS A 143 -21.15 11.56 -13.44
C LYS A 143 -21.10 10.66 -12.19
N LYS A 144 -20.06 10.76 -11.36
CA LYS A 144 -19.84 9.92 -10.19
C LYS A 144 -19.31 10.75 -9.01
N PRO A 145 -20.16 11.58 -8.35
CA PRO A 145 -19.70 12.50 -7.29
C PRO A 145 -18.99 11.81 -6.12
N GLN A 146 -19.46 10.64 -5.70
CA GLN A 146 -18.83 9.85 -4.63
C GLN A 146 -17.46 9.33 -5.03
N LYS A 147 -17.29 8.89 -6.29
CA LYS A 147 -15.97 8.48 -6.79
C LYS A 147 -15.01 9.67 -6.87
N PHE A 148 -15.48 10.82 -7.35
CA PHE A 148 -14.70 12.05 -7.35
C PHE A 148 -14.19 12.41 -5.95
N MET A 149 -15.05 12.29 -4.93
CA MET A 149 -14.69 12.52 -3.53
C MET A 149 -13.59 11.59 -3.07
N LEU A 150 -13.68 10.29 -3.40
CA LEU A 150 -12.65 9.29 -3.06
C LEU A 150 -11.34 9.56 -3.80
N ASP A 151 -11.40 9.76 -5.12
CA ASP A 151 -10.19 9.98 -5.93
C ASP A 151 -9.44 11.25 -5.46
N LEU A 152 -10.17 12.32 -5.13
CA LEU A 152 -9.55 13.52 -4.58
C LEU A 152 -8.94 13.25 -3.20
N PHE A 153 -9.61 12.48 -2.34
CA PHE A 153 -9.09 12.12 -1.03
C PHE A 153 -7.81 11.29 -1.15
N ASP A 154 -7.76 10.35 -2.09
CA ASP A 154 -6.58 9.53 -2.37
C ASP A 154 -5.40 10.39 -2.85
N VAL A 155 -5.64 11.35 -3.76
CA VAL A 155 -4.60 12.30 -4.20
C VAL A 155 -4.08 13.12 -3.02
N VAL A 156 -5.00 13.66 -2.19
CA VAL A 156 -4.63 14.45 -1.01
C VAL A 156 -3.80 13.63 -0.02
N GLY A 157 -4.17 12.37 0.21
CA GLY A 157 -3.43 11.45 1.07
C GLY A 157 -2.03 11.11 0.56
N ASN A 158 -1.83 11.15 -0.76
CA ASN A 158 -0.54 10.84 -1.40
C ASN A 158 0.41 12.03 -1.54
N MET A 159 -0.01 13.26 -1.23
CA MET A 159 0.85 14.43 -1.38
C MET A 159 2.11 14.36 -0.52
N GLN A 160 2.03 13.77 0.65
CA GLN A 160 3.17 13.49 1.53
C GLN A 160 4.25 12.57 0.90
N SER A 161 3.95 11.93 -0.22
CA SER A 161 4.88 11.05 -0.94
C SER A 161 5.80 11.81 -1.92
N HIS A 162 5.73 13.14 -1.95
CA HIS A 162 6.51 14.00 -2.82
C HIS A 162 7.10 15.15 -2.02
N HIS A 163 8.44 15.32 -2.01
CA HIS A 163 9.12 16.39 -1.28
C HIS A 163 8.58 17.78 -1.57
N GLN A 164 8.25 18.07 -2.81
CA GLN A 164 7.72 19.37 -3.23
C GLN A 164 6.32 19.69 -2.71
N PHE A 165 5.58 18.69 -2.22
CA PHE A 165 4.20 18.83 -1.72
C PHE A 165 4.03 18.45 -0.25
N GLU A 166 5.08 18.08 0.46
CA GLU A 166 5.01 17.64 1.86
C GLU A 166 4.39 18.67 2.81
N ASN A 167 4.55 19.97 2.48
CA ASN A 167 4.00 21.09 3.24
C ASN A 167 2.67 21.62 2.67
N VAL A 168 2.11 20.98 1.66
CA VAL A 168 0.84 21.39 1.05
C VAL A 168 -0.32 20.66 1.69
N ASP A 169 -1.16 21.39 2.43
CA ASP A 169 -2.36 20.84 3.05
C ASP A 169 -3.59 21.03 2.17
N LEU A 170 -4.01 19.97 1.50
CA LEU A 170 -5.31 19.91 0.83
C LEU A 170 -6.38 19.17 1.65
N TYR A 171 -6.06 18.63 2.83
CA TYR A 171 -7.07 18.03 3.70
C TYR A 171 -8.11 19.05 4.18
N ASN A 172 -7.76 20.35 4.19
CA ASN A 172 -8.68 21.43 4.50
C ASN A 172 -9.83 21.61 3.50
N LEU A 173 -9.79 20.94 2.33
CA LEU A 173 -10.91 20.85 1.39
C LEU A 173 -12.05 19.99 1.95
N PHE A 174 -11.73 19.06 2.83
CA PHE A 174 -12.66 18.17 3.51
C PHE A 174 -12.91 18.66 4.94
N SER A 175 -14.14 18.57 5.39
CA SER A 175 -14.40 18.73 6.83
C SER A 175 -13.82 17.55 7.61
N GLU A 176 -13.65 17.73 8.91
CA GLU A 176 -13.22 16.65 9.79
C GLU A 176 -14.15 15.44 9.71
N GLU A 177 -15.47 15.70 9.70
CA GLU A 177 -16.48 14.65 9.52
C GLU A 177 -16.34 13.93 8.17
N ASP A 178 -16.07 14.65 7.07
CA ASP A 178 -15.86 14.01 5.75
C ASP A 178 -14.60 13.15 5.75
N ARG A 179 -13.51 13.61 6.39
CA ARG A 179 -12.27 12.86 6.52
C ARG A 179 -12.47 11.56 7.29
N LEU A 180 -13.15 11.63 8.44
CA LEU A 180 -13.49 10.45 9.24
C LEU A 180 -14.34 9.46 8.44
N LYS A 181 -15.39 9.93 7.77
CA LYS A 181 -16.27 9.06 6.98
C LYS A 181 -15.58 8.39 5.81
N VAL A 182 -14.70 9.10 5.09
CA VAL A 182 -13.91 8.48 4.00
C VAL A 182 -12.94 7.45 4.56
N TRP A 183 -12.31 7.74 5.71
CA TRP A 183 -11.44 6.80 6.40
C TRP A 183 -12.22 5.54 6.82
N GLU A 184 -13.37 5.68 7.45
CA GLU A 184 -14.24 4.55 7.84
C GLU A 184 -14.66 3.71 6.63
N TYR A 185 -15.04 4.37 5.52
CA TYR A 185 -15.37 3.69 4.28
C TYR A 185 -14.20 2.85 3.75
N ASN A 186 -13.01 3.44 3.69
CA ASN A 186 -11.81 2.73 3.24
C ASN A 186 -11.43 1.59 4.19
N ASN A 187 -11.55 1.81 5.50
CA ASN A 187 -11.29 0.78 6.51
C ASN A 187 -12.21 -0.44 6.35
N ILE A 188 -13.51 -0.21 6.12
CA ILE A 188 -14.46 -1.28 5.85
C ILE A 188 -14.11 -2.02 4.55
N ARG A 189 -13.71 -1.31 3.50
CA ARG A 189 -13.26 -1.95 2.25
C ARG A 189 -12.05 -2.85 2.48
N TRP A 190 -11.05 -2.39 3.24
CA TRP A 190 -9.89 -3.19 3.60
C TRP A 190 -10.26 -4.38 4.48
N TYR A 191 -11.24 -4.23 5.37
CA TYR A 191 -11.74 -5.35 6.15
C TYR A 191 -12.36 -6.45 5.28
N PHE A 192 -13.12 -6.08 4.24
CA PHE A 192 -13.59 -7.06 3.25
C PHE A 192 -12.45 -7.68 2.43
N TRP A 193 -11.39 -6.92 2.22
CA TRP A 193 -10.27 -7.38 1.42
C TRP A 193 -9.35 -8.35 2.16
N ALA A 194 -9.01 -8.06 3.38
CA ALA A 194 -7.94 -8.72 4.14
C ALA A 194 -8.43 -9.45 5.38
N GLY A 195 -9.55 -8.99 5.96
CA GLY A 195 -10.00 -9.42 7.28
C GLY A 195 -10.82 -10.71 7.26
N SER A 196 -10.92 -11.30 8.44
CA SER A 196 -11.79 -12.44 8.71
C SER A 196 -13.22 -11.95 8.91
N THR A 197 -14.08 -12.12 7.91
CA THR A 197 -15.50 -11.77 7.98
C THR A 197 -16.39 -12.90 7.51
N PRO A 198 -17.54 -13.15 8.19
CA PRO A 198 -18.51 -14.16 7.75
C PRO A 198 -18.99 -13.94 6.30
N LEU A 199 -19.04 -12.69 5.82
CA LEU A 199 -19.45 -12.36 4.45
C LEU A 199 -18.50 -12.93 3.39
N THR A 200 -17.24 -13.13 3.74
CA THR A 200 -16.24 -13.78 2.90
C THR A 200 -15.90 -15.21 3.40
N LYS A 201 -16.73 -15.77 4.27
CA LYS A 201 -16.54 -17.09 4.89
C LYS A 201 -15.18 -17.18 5.62
N ASN A 202 -14.71 -16.07 6.19
CA ASN A 202 -13.43 -15.93 6.88
C ASN A 202 -12.19 -16.35 6.03
N ARG A 203 -12.32 -16.31 4.70
CA ARG A 203 -11.32 -16.90 3.81
C ARG A 203 -10.17 -15.96 3.44
N MET A 204 -10.36 -14.65 3.56
CA MET A 204 -9.39 -13.67 3.04
C MET A 204 -7.96 -13.84 3.60
N PRO A 205 -7.74 -14.03 4.91
CA PRO A 205 -6.40 -14.21 5.45
C PRO A 205 -5.66 -15.42 4.83
N TYR A 206 -6.39 -16.48 4.49
CA TYR A 206 -5.78 -17.71 3.94
C TYR A 206 -5.20 -17.56 2.53
N MET A 207 -5.42 -16.44 1.85
CA MET A 207 -4.73 -16.15 0.59
C MET A 207 -3.21 -16.16 0.77
N GLU A 208 -2.73 -15.77 1.95
CA GLU A 208 -1.31 -15.66 2.26
C GLU A 208 -0.71 -16.91 2.94
N ALA A 209 -1.44 -18.02 2.95
CA ALA A 209 -0.93 -19.27 3.53
C ALA A 209 0.38 -19.75 2.88
N ASN A 210 0.55 -19.53 1.56
CA ASN A 210 1.77 -19.89 0.86
C ASN A 210 2.95 -19.01 1.29
N LEU A 211 2.73 -17.70 1.50
CA LEU A 211 3.76 -16.79 1.99
C LEU A 211 4.15 -17.12 3.43
N LEU A 212 3.18 -17.37 4.31
CA LEU A 212 3.45 -17.80 5.68
C LEU A 212 4.25 -19.11 5.70
N ARG A 213 3.88 -20.08 4.86
CA ARG A 213 4.65 -21.33 4.72
C ARG A 213 6.07 -21.07 4.23
N ASN A 214 6.27 -20.16 3.27
CA ASN A 214 7.60 -19.77 2.82
C ASN A 214 8.45 -19.21 3.96
N PHE A 215 7.90 -18.32 4.80
CA PHE A 215 8.60 -17.81 5.97
C PHE A 215 8.98 -18.91 6.96
N ILE A 216 8.06 -19.80 7.31
CA ILE A 216 8.32 -20.90 8.25
C ILE A 216 9.42 -21.81 7.69
N THR A 217 9.29 -22.24 6.43
CA THR A 217 10.26 -23.16 5.80
C THR A 217 11.65 -22.54 5.70
N THR A 218 11.74 -21.24 5.39
CA THR A 218 13.06 -20.57 5.31
C THR A 218 13.66 -20.35 6.70
N ALA A 219 12.84 -20.09 7.73
CA ALA A 219 13.30 -20.01 9.12
C ALA A 219 13.80 -21.37 9.65
N ASP A 220 13.04 -22.43 9.45
CA ASP A 220 13.43 -23.78 9.84
C ASP A 220 14.77 -24.17 9.20
N LYS A 221 14.93 -23.88 7.90
CA LYS A 221 16.21 -24.12 7.20
C LYS A 221 17.35 -23.32 7.81
N ALA A 222 17.15 -22.05 8.11
CA ALA A 222 18.18 -21.21 8.73
C ALA A 222 18.62 -21.75 10.10
N ILE A 223 17.67 -22.21 10.90
CA ILE A 223 17.92 -22.83 12.22
C ILE A 223 18.74 -24.11 12.05
N LEU A 224 18.37 -24.98 11.11
CA LEU A 224 19.10 -26.24 10.85
C LEU A 224 20.51 -26.00 10.32
N ASP A 225 20.68 -25.00 9.45
CA ASP A 225 21.99 -24.65 8.88
C ASP A 225 22.90 -23.95 9.91
N GLY A 226 22.35 -23.46 11.02
CA GLY A 226 23.07 -22.78 12.12
C GLY A 226 23.84 -21.54 11.68
N LYS A 227 23.42 -20.89 10.57
CA LYS A 227 24.08 -19.72 10.00
C LYS A 227 23.17 -18.50 10.04
N ASN A 228 23.75 -17.37 10.39
CA ASN A 228 23.05 -16.10 10.29
C ASN A 228 22.69 -15.79 8.83
N CYS A 229 21.42 -15.47 8.61
CA CYS A 229 20.92 -15.10 7.29
C CYS A 229 19.66 -14.24 7.42
N ALA A 230 19.31 -13.56 6.35
CA ALA A 230 18.06 -12.81 6.24
C ALA A 230 17.29 -13.21 4.98
N THR A 231 15.98 -13.37 5.14
CA THR A 231 15.05 -13.58 4.05
C THR A 231 14.11 -12.39 3.96
N LEU A 232 14.22 -11.59 2.91
CA LEU A 232 13.46 -10.35 2.73
C LEU A 232 12.45 -10.51 1.60
N ARG A 233 11.21 -10.03 1.82
CA ARG A 233 10.13 -10.10 0.84
C ARG A 233 9.52 -8.72 0.64
N PHE A 234 9.46 -8.26 -0.62
CA PHE A 234 8.99 -6.94 -1.00
C PHE A 234 7.71 -7.08 -1.85
N GLY A 235 6.60 -6.68 -1.30
CA GLY A 235 5.29 -6.87 -1.91
C GLY A 235 4.36 -5.68 -1.70
N HIS A 236 3.09 -5.97 -1.45
CA HIS A 236 2.01 -5.00 -1.41
C HIS A 236 1.28 -5.04 -0.07
N GLU A 237 0.62 -3.94 0.29
CA GLU A 237 -0.28 -3.88 1.44
C GLU A 237 -1.41 -4.92 1.34
N SER A 238 -1.86 -5.24 0.13
CA SER A 238 -2.87 -6.28 -0.14
C SER A 238 -2.40 -7.70 0.21
N VAL A 239 -1.11 -7.90 0.42
CA VAL A 239 -0.48 -9.15 0.90
C VAL A 239 -0.18 -9.06 2.40
N VAL A 240 0.37 -7.92 2.84
CA VAL A 240 0.77 -7.74 4.25
C VAL A 240 -0.45 -7.78 5.18
N LEU A 241 -1.55 -7.11 4.82
CA LEU A 241 -2.74 -7.03 5.66
C LEU A 241 -3.38 -8.41 5.91
N PRO A 242 -3.68 -9.24 4.89
CA PRO A 242 -4.22 -10.58 5.14
C PRO A 242 -3.20 -11.51 5.81
N LEU A 243 -1.90 -11.35 5.58
CA LEU A 243 -0.87 -12.11 6.28
C LEU A 243 -0.90 -11.83 7.79
N VAL A 244 -0.97 -10.56 8.20
CA VAL A 244 -1.09 -10.18 9.61
C VAL A 244 -2.38 -10.73 10.21
N CYS A 245 -3.50 -10.66 9.49
CA CYS A 245 -4.77 -11.25 9.91
C CYS A 245 -4.71 -12.80 10.02
N LEU A 246 -3.86 -13.46 9.25
CA LEU A 246 -3.65 -14.91 9.32
C LEU A 246 -2.83 -15.31 10.54
N MET A 247 -1.92 -14.45 10.97
CA MET A 247 -1.04 -14.69 12.12
C MET A 247 -1.70 -14.38 13.47
N GLY A 248 -2.85 -13.69 13.51
CA GLY A 248 -3.60 -13.31 14.71
C GLY A 248 -3.40 -11.84 15.03
#